data_e4b5aa237fcea2613c93774985e931b2
#
_entry.id   e4b5aa237fcea2613c93774985e931b2
#
_cell.length_a   1.000
_cell.length_b   1.000
_cell.length_c   1.000
_cell.angle_alpha   90.00
_cell.angle_beta   90.00
_cell.angle_gamma   90.00
#
_symmetry.space_group_name_H-M   'P 1'
#
loop_
_entity.id
_entity.type
_entity.pdbx_description
1 polymer ?
#
loop_
_entity_poly.entity_id
_entity_poly.type
_entity_poly.pdbx_seq_one_letter_code
_entity_poly.pdbx_strand_id
1 'polypeptide(L)'
;MRIAVTGGTGKLGRAVVAHLRETGDEVINLDAAAQRPDIRIDLTDYGQAFEALSGIDDRYDRIDAVVHLAAIPAPGITGNAATFQNNIIATYNVFAAAKAAGITNVVWASSETVLGLPFDTPPPYIPVDEEYPARPESRYSLAKHLEETMAAQFCRWNPSLKMIGLRFSNVMDVEDYAEFPSFDADPRLRRWNLWGYIDARDGAQAVRKALDYQATGVEIFIIANADTVMSRSSASLAAEVFPGVEVRK
;
A
#
# COMPACT_ATOMS: atom_id res chain seq x y z
N MET A 1 -19.86 -1.59 -7.12
CA MET A 1 -19.80 -1.64 -5.64
C MET A 1 -19.76 -0.21 -5.11
N ARG A 2 -20.17 -0.01 -3.84
CA ARG A 2 -19.85 1.21 -3.11
C ARG A 2 -18.58 0.98 -2.29
N ILE A 3 -17.51 1.69 -2.62
CA ILE A 3 -16.17 1.44 -2.11
C ILE A 3 -15.71 2.64 -1.30
N ALA A 4 -15.38 2.43 -0.03
CA ALA A 4 -14.68 3.44 0.77
C ALA A 4 -13.19 3.41 0.44
N VAL A 5 -12.64 4.52 -0.04
CA VAL A 5 -11.21 4.70 -0.28
C VAL A 5 -10.68 5.67 0.75
N THR A 6 -9.79 5.24 1.64
CA THR A 6 -9.10 6.13 2.56
C THR A 6 -7.77 6.58 1.97
N GLY A 7 -7.37 7.82 2.20
CA GLY A 7 -6.14 8.37 1.62
C GLY A 7 -6.25 8.69 0.13
N GLY A 8 -7.47 8.93 -0.37
CA GLY A 8 -7.72 9.14 -1.79
C GLY A 8 -7.19 10.46 -2.35
N THR A 9 -6.68 11.38 -1.53
CA THR A 9 -6.01 12.62 -1.98
C THR A 9 -4.51 12.43 -2.22
N GLY A 10 -3.94 11.31 -1.76
CA GLY A 10 -2.53 10.96 -1.96
C GLY A 10 -2.20 10.58 -3.42
N LYS A 11 -0.91 10.40 -3.74
CA LYS A 11 -0.43 10.05 -5.09
C LYS A 11 -1.13 8.79 -5.64
N LEU A 12 -1.03 7.66 -4.97
CA LEU A 12 -1.74 6.45 -5.35
C LEU A 12 -3.27 6.60 -5.25
N GLY A 13 -3.73 7.27 -4.18
CA GLY A 13 -5.16 7.43 -3.90
C GLY A 13 -5.93 8.11 -5.02
N ARG A 14 -5.39 9.19 -5.60
CA ARG A 14 -6.00 9.89 -6.74
C ARG A 14 -6.18 8.97 -7.94
N ALA A 15 -5.17 8.18 -8.28
CA ALA A 15 -5.24 7.21 -9.37
C ALA A 15 -6.28 6.11 -9.09
N VAL A 16 -6.31 5.59 -7.86
CA VAL A 16 -7.29 4.58 -7.43
C VAL A 16 -8.71 5.12 -7.51
N VAL A 17 -8.98 6.31 -6.95
CA VAL A 17 -10.30 6.93 -6.99
C VAL A 17 -10.76 7.17 -8.42
N ALA A 18 -9.88 7.68 -9.29
CA ALA A 18 -10.20 7.91 -10.70
C ALA A 18 -10.54 6.58 -11.41
N HIS A 19 -9.66 5.58 -11.29
CA HIS A 19 -9.82 4.28 -11.94
C HIS A 19 -11.10 3.54 -11.49
N LEU A 20 -11.40 3.52 -10.19
CA LEU A 20 -12.60 2.86 -9.68
C LEU A 20 -13.88 3.58 -10.16
N ARG A 21 -13.90 4.91 -10.23
CA ARG A 21 -15.01 5.67 -10.82
C ARG A 21 -15.18 5.40 -12.30
N GLU A 22 -14.10 5.34 -13.06
CA GLU A 22 -14.10 5.02 -14.50
C GLU A 22 -14.61 3.60 -14.78
N THR A 23 -14.35 2.66 -13.88
CA THR A 23 -14.86 1.28 -13.98
C THR A 23 -16.27 1.09 -13.42
N GLY A 24 -16.95 2.18 -13.05
CA GLY A 24 -18.37 2.20 -12.69
C GLY A 24 -18.69 1.96 -11.22
N ASP A 25 -17.68 2.05 -10.33
CA ASP A 25 -17.91 1.96 -8.88
C ASP A 25 -18.31 3.31 -8.29
N GLU A 26 -19.14 3.27 -7.25
CA GLU A 26 -19.42 4.41 -6.40
C GLU A 26 -18.30 4.53 -5.36
N VAL A 27 -17.51 5.60 -5.43
CA VAL A 27 -16.36 5.80 -4.55
C VAL A 27 -16.63 6.87 -3.52
N ILE A 28 -16.58 6.48 -2.25
CA ILE A 28 -16.59 7.37 -1.09
C ILE A 28 -15.14 7.63 -0.68
N ASN A 29 -14.62 8.80 -1.02
CA ASN A 29 -13.27 9.19 -0.65
C ASN A 29 -13.22 9.78 0.76
N LEU A 30 -12.40 9.16 1.61
CA LEU A 30 -12.21 9.48 3.03
C LEU A 30 -10.76 9.90 3.26
N ASP A 31 -10.49 11.16 3.61
CA ASP A 31 -9.12 11.62 3.77
C ASP A 31 -9.02 12.80 4.77
N ALA A 32 -7.94 12.88 5.51
CA ALA A 32 -7.68 13.97 6.44
C ALA A 32 -7.56 15.35 5.74
N ALA A 33 -7.13 15.34 4.47
CA ALA A 33 -7.00 16.52 3.62
C ALA A 33 -8.17 16.72 2.65
N ALA A 34 -9.22 15.87 2.72
CA ALA A 34 -10.36 15.94 1.80
C ALA A 34 -11.11 17.27 1.89
N GLN A 35 -11.62 17.69 0.71
CA GLN A 35 -12.54 18.80 0.55
C GLN A 35 -13.80 18.29 -0.15
N ARG A 36 -14.93 19.00 0.03
CA ARG A 36 -16.18 18.61 -0.65
C ARG A 36 -15.97 18.43 -2.16
N PRO A 37 -16.56 17.41 -2.77
CA PRO A 37 -17.60 16.50 -2.24
C PRO A 37 -17.08 15.32 -1.38
N ASP A 38 -15.77 15.12 -1.27
CA ASP A 38 -15.16 14.07 -0.47
C ASP A 38 -15.34 14.32 1.04
N ILE A 39 -15.05 13.35 1.88
CA ILE A 39 -15.31 13.39 3.31
C ILE A 39 -14.00 13.53 4.07
N ARG A 40 -13.90 14.62 4.84
CA ARG A 40 -12.76 14.79 5.74
C ARG A 40 -12.94 13.95 7.00
N ILE A 41 -11.90 13.19 7.37
CA ILE A 41 -11.93 12.23 8.46
C ILE A 41 -10.56 12.12 9.15
N ASP A 42 -10.58 11.91 10.46
CA ASP A 42 -9.43 11.47 11.23
C ASP A 42 -9.56 9.96 11.53
N LEU A 43 -8.77 9.13 10.86
CA LEU A 43 -8.79 7.69 11.03
C LEU A 43 -8.13 7.22 12.34
N THR A 44 -7.43 8.10 13.06
CA THR A 44 -6.94 7.79 14.42
C THR A 44 -8.06 7.83 15.45
N ASP A 45 -9.21 8.39 15.11
CA ASP A 45 -10.45 8.33 15.88
C ASP A 45 -11.31 7.15 15.40
N TYR A 46 -11.49 6.15 16.26
CA TYR A 46 -12.31 4.98 15.93
C TYR A 46 -13.78 5.32 15.66
N GLY A 47 -14.33 6.29 16.37
CA GLY A 47 -15.73 6.71 16.18
C GLY A 47 -15.96 7.24 14.77
N GLN A 48 -15.09 8.12 14.29
CA GLN A 48 -15.15 8.63 12.94
C GLN A 48 -14.96 7.52 11.90
N ALA A 49 -13.96 6.63 12.11
CA ALA A 49 -13.72 5.51 11.20
C ALA A 49 -14.94 4.56 11.11
N PHE A 50 -15.57 4.25 12.25
CA PHE A 50 -16.75 3.38 12.29
C PHE A 50 -17.96 4.05 11.62
N GLU A 51 -18.26 5.32 11.93
CA GLU A 51 -19.35 6.06 11.31
C GLU A 51 -19.18 6.09 9.78
N ALA A 52 -17.98 6.43 9.30
CA ALA A 52 -17.71 6.51 7.86
C ALA A 52 -17.82 5.16 7.13
N LEU A 53 -17.60 4.03 7.78
CA LEU A 53 -17.74 2.71 7.16
C LEU A 53 -19.13 2.08 7.37
N SER A 54 -19.91 2.57 8.34
CA SER A 54 -21.27 2.10 8.60
C SER A 54 -22.32 2.84 7.79
N GLY A 55 -22.13 4.13 7.58
CA GLY A 55 -23.04 5.02 6.86
C GLY A 55 -23.02 6.43 7.44
N ILE A 56 -23.16 7.43 6.58
CA ILE A 56 -23.32 8.85 6.96
C ILE A 56 -24.68 9.33 6.45
N ASP A 57 -25.49 9.90 7.34
CA ASP A 57 -26.82 10.42 7.04
C ASP A 57 -26.80 11.30 5.78
N ASP A 58 -27.82 11.14 4.94
CA ASP A 58 -28.00 11.86 3.67
C ASP A 58 -26.87 11.64 2.63
N ARG A 59 -25.89 10.76 2.90
CA ARG A 59 -24.78 10.48 2.00
C ARG A 59 -24.83 9.04 1.47
N TYR A 60 -24.80 8.07 2.36
CA TYR A 60 -24.87 6.64 2.05
C TYR A 60 -25.18 5.84 3.31
N ASP A 61 -25.72 4.64 3.12
CA ASP A 61 -26.21 3.78 4.19
C ASP A 61 -25.35 2.52 4.44
N ARG A 62 -24.41 2.23 3.53
CA ARG A 62 -23.49 1.09 3.65
C ARG A 62 -22.29 1.22 2.73
N ILE A 63 -21.26 0.44 3.02
CA ILE A 63 -20.06 0.24 2.20
C ILE A 63 -19.94 -1.25 1.87
N ASP A 64 -19.63 -1.59 0.60
CA ASP A 64 -19.44 -2.96 0.14
C ASP A 64 -17.99 -3.45 0.31
N ALA A 65 -17.01 -2.53 0.16
CA ALA A 65 -15.58 -2.83 0.27
C ALA A 65 -14.77 -1.63 0.76
N VAL A 66 -13.63 -1.89 1.36
CA VAL A 66 -12.69 -0.86 1.81
C VAL A 66 -11.37 -0.98 1.06
N VAL A 67 -10.87 0.16 0.56
CA VAL A 67 -9.50 0.34 0.07
C VAL A 67 -8.78 1.31 1.01
N HIS A 68 -7.89 0.78 1.86
CA HIS A 68 -7.19 1.58 2.87
C HIS A 68 -5.79 1.97 2.39
N LEU A 69 -5.63 3.22 1.94
CA LEU A 69 -4.36 3.78 1.46
C LEU A 69 -3.83 4.90 2.37
N ALA A 70 -4.64 5.36 3.34
CA ALA A 70 -4.27 6.43 4.25
C ALA A 70 -3.12 6.01 5.17
N ALA A 71 -2.02 6.73 5.10
CA ALA A 71 -0.86 6.57 5.97
C ALA A 71 0.01 7.83 5.88
N ILE A 72 0.94 8.01 6.82
CA ILE A 72 2.16 8.78 6.59
C ILE A 72 3.05 7.87 5.75
N PRO A 73 3.31 8.19 4.46
CA PRO A 73 3.66 7.19 3.45
C PRO A 73 5.13 6.79 3.38
N ALA A 74 5.99 7.40 4.21
CA ALA A 74 7.43 7.10 4.22
C ALA A 74 8.09 7.52 5.54
N PRO A 75 9.25 6.95 5.88
CA PRO A 75 10.06 7.45 6.99
C PRO A 75 10.58 8.86 6.71
N GLY A 76 10.77 9.65 7.76
CA GLY A 76 11.37 11.00 7.68
C GLY A 76 10.41 12.14 7.33
N ILE A 77 9.15 11.86 6.99
CA ILE A 77 8.13 12.91 6.75
C ILE A 77 7.73 13.58 8.07
N THR A 78 7.59 12.79 9.12
CA THR A 78 7.33 13.27 10.49
C THR A 78 8.24 12.54 11.47
N GLY A 79 8.12 12.87 12.77
CA GLY A 79 8.84 12.14 13.82
C GLY A 79 8.49 10.64 13.83
N ASN A 80 9.47 9.79 14.09
CA ASN A 80 9.32 8.33 14.05
C ASN A 80 8.13 7.80 14.87
N ALA A 81 7.93 8.33 16.09
CA ALA A 81 6.83 7.93 16.95
C ALA A 81 5.48 8.33 16.35
N ALA A 82 5.38 9.56 15.81
CA ALA A 82 4.16 10.03 15.16
C ALA A 82 3.82 9.18 13.93
N THR A 83 4.81 8.86 13.07
CA THR A 83 4.61 7.98 11.92
C THR A 83 4.08 6.61 12.35
N PHE A 84 4.71 5.97 13.34
CA PHE A 84 4.31 4.66 13.82
C PHE A 84 2.90 4.69 14.43
N GLN A 85 2.65 5.62 15.36
CA GLN A 85 1.37 5.71 16.06
C GLN A 85 0.22 6.02 15.10
N ASN A 86 0.40 7.00 14.21
CA ASN A 86 -0.62 7.34 13.24
C ASN A 86 -0.98 6.13 12.36
N ASN A 87 0.01 5.48 11.78
CA ASN A 87 -0.25 4.41 10.81
C ASN A 87 -0.88 3.18 11.47
N ILE A 88 -0.34 2.73 12.60
CA ILE A 88 -0.86 1.53 13.26
C ILE A 88 -2.26 1.73 13.83
N ILE A 89 -2.54 2.91 14.42
CA ILE A 89 -3.84 3.24 15.00
C ILE A 89 -4.88 3.39 13.88
N ALA A 90 -4.57 4.14 12.82
CA ALA A 90 -5.48 4.33 11.70
C ALA A 90 -5.84 3.00 11.03
N THR A 91 -4.85 2.15 10.76
CA THR A 91 -5.10 0.83 10.16
C THR A 91 -5.91 -0.08 11.08
N TYR A 92 -5.58 -0.13 12.37
CA TYR A 92 -6.38 -0.89 13.34
C TYR A 92 -7.83 -0.41 13.35
N ASN A 93 -8.06 0.89 13.42
CA ASN A 93 -9.40 1.46 13.45
C ASN A 93 -10.20 1.13 12.19
N VAL A 94 -9.57 1.22 11.01
CA VAL A 94 -10.21 0.86 9.73
C VAL A 94 -10.56 -0.63 9.70
N PHE A 95 -9.66 -1.53 10.08
CA PHE A 95 -9.93 -2.98 10.11
C PHE A 95 -11.02 -3.34 11.13
N ALA A 96 -10.98 -2.75 12.33
CA ALA A 96 -11.97 -2.96 13.36
C ALA A 96 -13.35 -2.42 12.96
N ALA A 97 -13.39 -1.22 12.36
CA ALA A 97 -14.61 -0.60 11.88
C ALA A 97 -15.22 -1.38 10.71
N ALA A 98 -14.41 -1.81 9.74
CA ALA A 98 -14.86 -2.65 8.63
C ALA A 98 -15.50 -3.95 9.12
N LYS A 99 -14.83 -4.65 10.06
CA LYS A 99 -15.39 -5.84 10.69
C LYS A 99 -16.71 -5.55 11.42
N ALA A 100 -16.80 -4.47 12.19
CA ALA A 100 -17.99 -4.10 12.95
C ALA A 100 -19.15 -3.70 12.02
N ALA A 101 -18.88 -3.06 10.88
CA ALA A 101 -19.84 -2.74 9.84
C ALA A 101 -20.23 -3.94 8.94
N GLY A 102 -19.64 -5.11 9.16
CA GLY A 102 -19.94 -6.32 8.37
C GLY A 102 -19.30 -6.34 6.98
N ILE A 103 -18.30 -5.47 6.73
CA ILE A 103 -17.56 -5.42 5.46
C ILE A 103 -16.54 -6.55 5.45
N THR A 104 -16.60 -7.41 4.42
CA THR A 104 -15.73 -8.59 4.30
C THR A 104 -14.68 -8.48 3.21
N ASN A 105 -14.67 -7.42 2.41
CA ASN A 105 -13.73 -7.18 1.33
C ASN A 105 -12.85 -5.96 1.65
N VAL A 106 -11.62 -6.21 2.08
CA VAL A 106 -10.66 -5.18 2.48
C VAL A 106 -9.37 -5.33 1.68
N VAL A 107 -8.97 -4.26 1.01
CA VAL A 107 -7.66 -4.11 0.35
C VAL A 107 -6.91 -3.00 1.05
N TRP A 108 -5.63 -3.19 1.37
CA TRP A 108 -4.85 -2.12 1.98
C TRP A 108 -3.45 -2.00 1.41
N ALA A 109 -2.88 -0.79 1.49
CA ALA A 109 -1.50 -0.54 1.11
C ALA A 109 -0.54 -1.00 2.22
N SER A 110 0.15 -2.13 1.99
CA SER A 110 1.41 -2.44 2.62
C SER A 110 2.55 -1.75 1.86
N SER A 111 3.79 -2.18 2.02
CA SER A 111 4.94 -1.53 1.41
C SER A 111 6.07 -2.50 1.14
N GLU A 112 6.80 -2.33 0.04
CA GLU A 112 8.06 -3.04 -0.19
C GLU A 112 9.10 -2.82 0.93
N THR A 113 8.96 -1.75 1.73
CA THR A 113 9.88 -1.46 2.83
C THR A 113 9.89 -2.52 3.92
N VAL A 114 8.88 -3.41 3.99
CA VAL A 114 8.88 -4.57 4.89
C VAL A 114 9.96 -5.60 4.53
N LEU A 115 10.50 -5.53 3.30
CA LEU A 115 11.49 -6.45 2.76
C LEU A 115 12.95 -6.08 3.10
N GLY A 116 13.19 -5.15 4.01
CA GLY A 116 14.54 -4.80 4.47
C GLY A 116 15.17 -3.59 3.77
N LEU A 117 14.33 -2.76 3.12
CA LEU A 117 14.82 -1.50 2.55
C LEU A 117 15.39 -0.58 3.64
N PRO A 118 16.52 0.11 3.35
CA PRO A 118 17.13 0.37 2.05
C PRO A 118 18.18 -0.65 1.57
N PHE A 119 18.14 -1.89 2.04
CA PHE A 119 19.10 -2.96 1.72
C PHE A 119 20.56 -2.62 2.06
N ASP A 120 20.79 -1.92 3.17
CA ASP A 120 22.15 -1.75 3.73
C ASP A 120 22.76 -3.11 4.10
N THR A 121 21.92 -4.06 4.54
CA THR A 121 22.24 -5.48 4.50
C THR A 121 21.63 -6.05 3.20
N PRO A 122 22.48 -6.57 2.29
CA PRO A 122 22.00 -7.14 1.04
C PRO A 122 20.94 -8.24 1.27
N PRO A 123 19.96 -8.37 0.37
CA PRO A 123 19.00 -9.48 0.44
C PRO A 123 19.72 -10.81 0.16
N PRO A 124 19.22 -11.95 0.64
CA PRO A 124 19.84 -13.25 0.37
C PRO A 124 19.73 -13.65 -1.10
N TYR A 125 18.74 -13.11 -1.83
CA TYR A 125 18.53 -13.35 -3.26
C TYR A 125 17.79 -12.20 -3.93
N ILE A 126 17.94 -12.09 -5.24
CA ILE A 126 17.28 -11.12 -6.12
C ILE A 126 16.69 -11.88 -7.32
N PRO A 127 15.44 -11.59 -7.77
CA PRO A 127 14.50 -10.64 -7.14
C PRO A 127 13.98 -11.14 -5.80
N VAL A 128 13.59 -10.22 -4.94
CA VAL A 128 12.85 -10.55 -3.70
C VAL A 128 11.40 -10.87 -4.07
N ASP A 129 10.78 -11.76 -3.31
CA ASP A 129 9.41 -12.25 -3.50
C ASP A 129 8.60 -12.18 -2.19
N GLU A 130 7.36 -12.67 -2.22
CA GLU A 130 6.46 -12.66 -1.07
C GLU A 130 6.91 -13.61 0.05
N GLU A 131 7.71 -14.64 -0.27
CA GLU A 131 8.28 -15.58 0.70
C GLU A 131 9.48 -15.00 1.46
N TYR A 132 10.02 -13.85 0.98
CA TYR A 132 11.12 -13.18 1.67
C TYR A 132 10.68 -12.78 3.09
N PRO A 133 11.44 -13.18 4.13
CA PRO A 133 11.09 -12.88 5.52
C PRO A 133 11.05 -11.38 5.76
N ALA A 134 10.00 -10.89 6.38
CA ALA A 134 9.89 -9.48 6.73
C ALA A 134 11.07 -9.04 7.61
N ARG A 135 11.69 -7.92 7.22
CA ARG A 135 12.83 -7.32 7.90
C ARG A 135 12.68 -5.79 7.96
N PRO A 136 11.74 -5.28 8.78
CA PRO A 136 11.50 -3.84 8.84
C PRO A 136 12.69 -3.09 9.45
N GLU A 137 13.22 -2.10 8.71
CA GLU A 137 14.39 -1.30 9.11
C GLU A 137 14.00 0.13 9.58
N SER A 138 12.71 0.46 9.59
CA SER A 138 12.20 1.76 10.05
C SER A 138 10.91 1.61 10.84
N ARG A 139 10.48 2.69 11.54
CA ARG A 139 9.19 2.69 12.25
C ARG A 139 8.00 2.66 11.29
N TYR A 140 8.18 3.19 10.09
CA TYR A 140 7.21 3.05 9.02
C TYR A 140 7.08 1.59 8.56
N SER A 141 8.18 0.94 8.21
CA SER A 141 8.16 -0.46 7.77
C SER A 141 7.74 -1.41 8.90
N LEU A 142 8.08 -1.10 10.15
CA LEU A 142 7.58 -1.87 11.31
C LEU A 142 6.06 -1.77 11.42
N ALA A 143 5.47 -0.58 11.27
CA ALA A 143 4.02 -0.43 11.27
C ALA A 143 3.40 -1.26 10.13
N LYS A 144 3.93 -1.19 8.90
CA LYS A 144 3.44 -1.97 7.75
C LYS A 144 3.53 -3.48 7.99
N HIS A 145 4.60 -3.98 8.58
CA HIS A 145 4.72 -5.41 8.95
C HIS A 145 3.70 -5.82 10.03
N LEU A 146 3.47 -4.97 11.02
CA LEU A 146 2.47 -5.23 12.06
C LEU A 146 1.04 -5.17 11.50
N GLU A 147 0.77 -4.32 10.50
CA GLU A 147 -0.50 -4.30 9.77
C GLU A 147 -0.79 -5.64 9.06
N GLU A 148 0.22 -6.26 8.41
CA GLU A 148 0.10 -7.58 7.80
C GLU A 148 -0.18 -8.67 8.85
N THR A 149 0.54 -8.63 9.97
CA THR A 149 0.33 -9.54 11.11
C THR A 149 -1.07 -9.37 11.72
N MET A 150 -1.52 -8.13 11.84
CA MET A 150 -2.85 -7.79 12.36
C MET A 150 -3.96 -8.32 11.44
N ALA A 151 -3.84 -8.14 10.12
CA ALA A 151 -4.80 -8.66 9.15
C ALA A 151 -4.98 -10.16 9.26
N ALA A 152 -3.90 -10.92 9.48
CA ALA A 152 -3.97 -12.37 9.70
C ALA A 152 -4.82 -12.73 10.95
N GLN A 153 -4.71 -11.93 12.03
CA GLN A 153 -5.54 -12.16 13.21
C GLN A 153 -7.02 -11.81 12.96
N PHE A 154 -7.31 -10.72 12.23
CA PHE A 154 -8.69 -10.37 11.87
C PHE A 154 -9.35 -11.47 11.03
N CYS A 155 -8.63 -12.03 10.05
CA CYS A 155 -9.13 -13.15 9.25
C CYS A 155 -9.32 -14.43 10.10
N ARG A 156 -8.42 -14.70 11.06
CA ARG A 156 -8.59 -15.82 12.00
C ARG A 156 -9.84 -15.67 12.89
N TRP A 157 -10.17 -14.43 13.29
CA TRP A 157 -11.37 -14.14 14.10
C TRP A 157 -12.66 -14.12 13.27
N ASN A 158 -12.56 -13.86 11.97
CA ASN A 158 -13.68 -13.90 11.04
C ASN A 158 -13.25 -14.56 9.72
N PRO A 159 -13.47 -15.88 9.56
CA PRO A 159 -13.05 -16.61 8.36
C PRO A 159 -13.72 -16.20 7.05
N SER A 160 -14.78 -15.37 7.09
CA SER A 160 -15.40 -14.81 5.89
C SER A 160 -14.68 -13.56 5.36
N LEU A 161 -13.76 -12.98 6.14
CA LEU A 161 -12.98 -11.83 5.67
C LEU A 161 -12.05 -12.24 4.54
N LYS A 162 -11.99 -11.37 3.54
CA LYS A 162 -10.94 -11.28 2.54
C LYS A 162 -10.14 -10.02 2.82
N MET A 163 -8.85 -10.16 3.09
CA MET A 163 -7.94 -9.06 3.34
C MET A 163 -6.72 -9.19 2.42
N ILE A 164 -6.55 -8.25 1.49
CA ILE A 164 -5.47 -8.26 0.51
C ILE A 164 -4.52 -7.09 0.79
N GLY A 165 -3.29 -7.42 1.20
CA GLY A 165 -2.22 -6.45 1.40
C GLY A 165 -1.36 -6.30 0.15
N LEU A 166 -1.20 -5.08 -0.32
CA LEU A 166 -0.41 -4.76 -1.50
C LEU A 166 0.88 -4.06 -1.07
N ARG A 167 2.02 -4.78 -1.15
CA ARG A 167 3.36 -4.23 -0.91
C ARG A 167 3.78 -3.39 -2.11
N PHE A 168 3.28 -2.16 -2.17
CA PHE A 168 3.63 -1.26 -3.25
C PHE A 168 5.11 -0.91 -3.23
N SER A 169 5.73 -0.98 -4.41
CA SER A 169 7.00 -0.36 -4.69
C SER A 169 6.86 1.17 -4.71
N ASN A 170 7.95 1.88 -4.98
CA ASN A 170 7.93 3.35 -5.00
C ASN A 170 6.90 3.86 -6.01
N VAL A 171 5.79 4.41 -5.52
CA VAL A 171 4.69 4.89 -6.36
C VAL A 171 5.10 6.17 -7.10
N MET A 172 4.98 6.15 -8.42
CA MET A 172 5.35 7.24 -9.31
C MET A 172 4.17 7.69 -10.17
N ASP A 173 4.08 8.99 -10.38
CA ASP A 173 3.24 9.61 -11.40
C ASP A 173 4.04 9.76 -12.71
N VAL A 174 3.39 10.13 -13.80
CA VAL A 174 4.03 10.29 -15.12
C VAL A 174 5.15 11.34 -15.09
N GLU A 175 4.98 12.39 -14.31
CA GLU A 175 5.96 13.46 -14.14
C GLU A 175 7.27 12.98 -13.52
N ASP A 176 7.22 11.96 -12.65
CA ASP A 176 8.39 11.38 -11.99
C ASP A 176 9.35 10.68 -12.99
N TYR A 177 8.86 10.28 -14.17
CA TYR A 177 9.67 9.59 -15.21
C TYR A 177 10.76 10.47 -15.79
N ALA A 178 10.61 11.79 -15.72
CA ALA A 178 11.64 12.72 -16.14
C ALA A 178 12.97 12.58 -15.37
N GLU A 179 12.91 11.97 -14.18
CA GLU A 179 14.07 11.72 -13.33
C GLU A 179 14.86 10.46 -13.72
N PHE A 180 14.25 9.51 -14.46
CA PHE A 180 14.86 8.19 -14.75
C PHE A 180 16.26 8.31 -15.37
N PRO A 181 16.52 9.18 -16.37
CA PRO A 181 17.84 9.31 -16.94
C PRO A 181 18.92 9.71 -15.93
N SER A 182 18.55 10.40 -14.85
CA SER A 182 19.50 10.82 -13.81
C SER A 182 20.03 9.66 -12.98
N PHE A 183 19.25 8.56 -12.86
CA PHE A 183 19.62 7.37 -12.09
C PHE A 183 20.64 6.48 -12.83
N ASP A 184 20.67 6.52 -14.17
CA ASP A 184 21.58 5.70 -14.97
C ASP A 184 23.08 6.03 -14.76
N ALA A 185 23.37 7.25 -14.32
CA ALA A 185 24.74 7.70 -14.06
C ALA A 185 25.41 6.95 -12.89
N ASP A 186 24.62 6.59 -11.85
CA ASP A 186 25.09 5.79 -10.73
C ASP A 186 23.96 4.89 -10.21
N PRO A 187 24.03 3.57 -10.45
CA PRO A 187 22.98 2.63 -10.02
C PRO A 187 22.81 2.56 -8.49
N ARG A 188 23.79 3.06 -7.72
CA ARG A 188 23.69 3.09 -6.25
C ARG A 188 22.65 4.09 -5.75
N LEU A 189 22.28 5.08 -6.55
CA LEU A 189 21.24 6.06 -6.20
C LEU A 189 19.87 5.40 -5.95
N ARG A 190 19.59 4.31 -6.67
CA ARG A 190 18.32 3.59 -6.57
C ARG A 190 18.47 2.14 -6.09
N ARG A 191 19.63 1.77 -5.53
CA ARG A 191 19.85 0.42 -4.97
C ARG A 191 18.91 0.10 -3.81
N TRP A 192 18.45 1.14 -3.13
CA TRP A 192 17.68 1.03 -1.89
C TRP A 192 16.35 0.27 -2.04
N ASN A 193 15.82 0.17 -3.27
CA ASN A 193 14.63 -0.60 -3.59
C ASN A 193 14.82 -1.48 -4.84
N LEU A 194 16.05 -1.91 -5.11
CA LEU A 194 16.40 -2.74 -6.27
C LEU A 194 15.94 -2.14 -7.59
N TRP A 195 16.00 -0.82 -7.70
CA TRP A 195 15.61 -0.01 -8.87
C TRP A 195 14.13 -0.10 -9.25
N GLY A 196 13.30 -0.68 -8.39
CA GLY A 196 11.87 -0.88 -8.63
C GLY A 196 11.06 0.42 -8.56
N TYR A 197 9.87 0.38 -9.13
CA TYR A 197 8.81 1.39 -9.00
C TYR A 197 7.47 0.77 -9.35
N ILE A 198 6.40 1.52 -9.14
CA ILE A 198 5.07 1.22 -9.65
C ILE A 198 4.43 2.51 -10.14
N ASP A 199 3.92 2.52 -11.37
CA ASP A 199 3.07 3.59 -11.88
C ASP A 199 1.78 3.64 -11.07
N ALA A 200 1.34 4.82 -10.66
CA ALA A 200 0.14 4.98 -9.87
C ALA A 200 -1.12 4.41 -10.57
N ARG A 201 -1.15 4.44 -11.91
CA ARG A 201 -2.24 3.87 -12.72
C ARG A 201 -2.24 2.35 -12.69
N ASP A 202 -1.07 1.72 -12.75
CA ASP A 202 -0.93 0.26 -12.62
C ASP A 202 -1.19 -0.18 -11.17
N GLY A 203 -0.77 0.63 -10.20
CA GLY A 203 -1.15 0.46 -8.81
C GLY A 203 -2.68 0.47 -8.61
N ALA A 204 -3.38 1.37 -9.29
CA ALA A 204 -4.85 1.42 -9.26
C ALA A 204 -5.50 0.18 -9.89
N GLN A 205 -4.94 -0.34 -11.00
CA GLN A 205 -5.38 -1.62 -11.57
C GLN A 205 -5.16 -2.79 -10.60
N ALA A 206 -4.02 -2.81 -9.89
CA ALA A 206 -3.75 -3.83 -8.87
C ALA A 206 -4.80 -3.80 -7.76
N VAL A 207 -5.19 -2.61 -7.28
CA VAL A 207 -6.27 -2.44 -6.30
C VAL A 207 -7.59 -2.99 -6.86
N ARG A 208 -7.96 -2.65 -8.11
CA ARG A 208 -9.19 -3.17 -8.73
C ARG A 208 -9.18 -4.70 -8.80
N LYS A 209 -8.08 -5.30 -9.25
CA LYS A 209 -7.92 -6.76 -9.30
C LYS A 209 -7.99 -7.41 -7.92
N ALA A 210 -7.41 -6.77 -6.89
CA ALA A 210 -7.50 -7.25 -5.51
C ALA A 210 -8.93 -7.21 -4.97
N LEU A 211 -9.72 -6.18 -5.31
CA LEU A 211 -11.16 -6.12 -4.98
C LEU A 211 -11.95 -7.26 -5.63
N ASP A 212 -11.58 -7.67 -6.84
CA ASP A 212 -12.26 -8.75 -7.58
C ASP A 212 -11.71 -10.14 -7.26
N TYR A 213 -10.53 -10.23 -6.66
CA TYR A 213 -9.87 -11.50 -6.36
C TYR A 213 -10.74 -12.37 -5.45
N GLN A 214 -10.97 -13.61 -5.87
CA GLN A 214 -11.85 -14.53 -5.16
C GLN A 214 -11.03 -15.35 -4.15
N ALA A 215 -10.96 -14.85 -2.92
CA ALA A 215 -10.29 -15.50 -1.80
C ALA A 215 -11.01 -15.21 -0.50
N THR A 216 -10.68 -15.94 0.55
CA THR A 216 -10.93 -15.60 1.96
C THR A 216 -9.62 -15.73 2.71
N GLY A 217 -9.52 -15.04 3.84
CA GLY A 217 -8.26 -14.97 4.58
C GLY A 217 -7.39 -13.80 4.13
N VAL A 218 -6.11 -13.86 4.47
CA VAL A 218 -5.13 -12.82 4.12
C VAL A 218 -4.22 -13.29 3.01
N GLU A 219 -4.04 -12.43 2.01
CA GLU A 219 -3.05 -12.60 0.95
C GLU A 219 -2.21 -11.33 0.84
N ILE A 220 -0.92 -11.49 0.56
CA ILE A 220 0.02 -10.38 0.38
C ILE A 220 0.65 -10.49 -0.99
N PHE A 221 0.71 -9.38 -1.73
CA PHE A 221 1.31 -9.32 -3.06
C PHE A 221 2.29 -8.15 -3.16
N ILE A 222 3.43 -8.37 -3.80
CA ILE A 222 4.36 -7.31 -4.21
C ILE A 222 3.80 -6.68 -5.49
N ILE A 223 3.71 -5.35 -5.49
CA ILE A 223 3.18 -4.59 -6.63
C ILE A 223 4.27 -3.66 -7.15
N ALA A 224 4.86 -4.06 -8.27
CA ALA A 224 5.91 -3.33 -8.96
C ALA A 224 5.71 -3.43 -10.48
N ASN A 225 6.29 -2.50 -11.24
CA ASN A 225 6.32 -2.60 -12.69
C ASN A 225 7.24 -3.75 -13.15
N ALA A 226 7.03 -4.23 -14.37
CA ALA A 226 7.83 -5.30 -14.97
C ALA A 226 9.24 -4.82 -15.36
N ASP A 227 9.43 -3.52 -15.55
CA ASP A 227 10.71 -2.85 -15.78
C ASP A 227 11.20 -2.12 -14.54
N THR A 228 12.32 -1.42 -14.64
CA THR A 228 12.93 -0.62 -13.57
C THR A 228 13.14 0.82 -14.00
N VAL A 229 13.49 1.69 -13.06
CA VAL A 229 13.86 3.10 -13.37
C VAL A 229 15.19 3.23 -14.13
N MET A 230 15.82 2.10 -14.49
CA MET A 230 17.16 2.05 -15.13
C MET A 230 17.05 1.58 -16.57
N SER A 231 17.92 2.07 -17.45
CA SER A 231 18.03 1.57 -18.84
C SER A 231 18.79 0.24 -18.94
N ARG A 232 19.55 -0.13 -17.92
CA ARG A 232 20.36 -1.34 -17.83
C ARG A 232 19.53 -2.53 -17.29
N SER A 233 19.93 -3.74 -17.68
CA SER A 233 19.25 -4.95 -17.18
C SER A 233 19.46 -5.16 -15.68
N SER A 234 18.42 -5.65 -14.98
CA SER A 234 18.47 -5.96 -13.55
C SER A 234 19.62 -6.92 -13.20
N ALA A 235 19.94 -7.90 -14.06
CA ALA A 235 21.06 -8.81 -13.86
C ALA A 235 22.41 -8.09 -13.85
N SER A 236 22.63 -7.11 -14.75
CA SER A 236 23.85 -6.31 -14.77
C SER A 236 23.97 -5.42 -13.53
N LEU A 237 22.85 -4.81 -13.12
CA LEU A 237 22.79 -3.96 -11.92
C LEU A 237 23.06 -4.77 -10.65
N ALA A 238 22.44 -5.94 -10.52
CA ALA A 238 22.64 -6.84 -9.37
C ALA A 238 24.12 -7.31 -9.27
N ALA A 239 24.74 -7.70 -10.38
CA ALA A 239 26.14 -8.12 -10.39
C ALA A 239 27.11 -7.00 -9.97
N GLU A 240 26.81 -5.74 -10.31
CA GLU A 240 27.63 -4.57 -9.96
C GLU A 240 27.43 -4.14 -8.51
N VAL A 241 26.17 -4.04 -8.07
CA VAL A 241 25.82 -3.37 -6.81
C VAL A 241 25.72 -4.34 -5.64
N PHE A 242 25.34 -5.59 -5.91
CA PHE A 242 25.18 -6.65 -4.91
C PHE A 242 26.03 -7.88 -5.30
N PRO A 243 27.37 -7.74 -5.44
CA PRO A 243 28.22 -8.86 -5.81
C PRO A 243 28.12 -9.99 -4.77
N GLY A 244 27.85 -11.21 -5.23
CA GLY A 244 27.71 -12.39 -4.37
C GLY A 244 26.31 -12.67 -3.85
N VAL A 245 25.33 -11.82 -4.15
CA VAL A 245 23.91 -12.12 -3.90
C VAL A 245 23.40 -13.11 -4.95
N GLU A 246 22.69 -14.16 -4.51
CA GLU A 246 22.06 -15.14 -5.41
C GLU A 246 21.06 -14.44 -6.34
N VAL A 247 21.21 -14.65 -7.65
CA VAL A 247 20.22 -14.22 -8.63
C VAL A 247 19.35 -15.41 -9.01
N ARG A 248 18.09 -15.39 -8.62
CA ARG A 248 17.08 -16.39 -8.95
C ARG A 248 16.42 -16.09 -10.30
N LYS A 249 15.96 -17.15 -10.96
CA LYS A 249 15.25 -17.03 -12.25
C LYS A 249 13.76 -16.96 -12.03
#